data_d452c8e28fd6b08a514ccc3d12fa61ef
#
_entry.id   d452c8e28fd6b08a514ccc3d12fa61ef
#
_cell.length_a   1.000
_cell.length_b   1.000
_cell.length_c   1.000
_cell.angle_alpha   90.00
_cell.angle_beta   90.00
_cell.angle_gamma   90.00
#
_symmetry.space_group_name_H-M   'P 1'
#
loop_
_entity.id
_entity.type
_entity.pdbx_description
1 polymer ?
#
loop_
_entity_poly.entity_id
_entity_poly.type
_entity_poly.pdbx_seq_one_letter_code
_entity_poly.pdbx_strand_id
1 'polypeptide(L)'
;RKGEDTILLDNAPVEYVELEYYLLNKPQGVISATEDRRRETVVDLIDEKQRKDLFPVGRLDIDTEGLLLITNDGALAHRLLAPGHHVDKVYEARCEGLVPDEAVQKFRDGMELSDGLSCMPAELEILERKAGDPETGTEAESLVTLTLHEGKFHQVKRMFEALGCQVVY
;
A
#
# COMPACT_ATOMS: atom_id res chain seq x y z
N ARG A 1 -11.97 -35.17 14.03
CA ARG A 1 -10.84 -34.31 14.46
C ARG A 1 -10.39 -33.47 13.30
N LYS A 2 -9.93 -32.26 13.55
CA LYS A 2 -9.44 -31.35 12.53
C LYS A 2 -8.25 -32.01 11.80
N GLY A 3 -8.37 -32.19 10.47
CA GLY A 3 -7.33 -32.82 9.64
C GLY A 3 -7.29 -34.36 9.61
N GLU A 4 -8.15 -35.06 10.40
CA GLU A 4 -8.22 -36.52 10.41
C GLU A 4 -9.54 -37.05 9.84
N ASP A 5 -10.63 -36.27 9.96
CA ASP A 5 -11.97 -36.69 9.53
C ASP A 5 -12.29 -36.12 8.15
N THR A 6 -12.79 -36.96 7.25
CA THR A 6 -13.35 -36.54 5.98
C THR A 6 -14.84 -36.26 6.16
N ILE A 7 -15.25 -35.02 5.92
CA ILE A 7 -16.65 -34.62 5.94
C ILE A 7 -17.18 -34.66 4.51
N LEU A 8 -18.31 -35.34 4.31
CA LEU A 8 -18.97 -35.40 3.00
C LEU A 8 -20.29 -34.63 3.06
N LEU A 9 -20.55 -33.83 2.03
CA LEU A 9 -21.84 -33.22 1.75
C LEU A 9 -22.31 -33.75 0.39
N ASP A 10 -23.46 -34.43 0.34
CA ASP A 10 -23.99 -35.10 -0.86
C ASP A 10 -22.97 -36.00 -1.55
N ASN A 11 -22.21 -36.78 -0.76
CA ASN A 11 -21.12 -37.67 -1.18
C ASN A 11 -19.89 -36.95 -1.78
N ALA A 12 -19.82 -35.64 -1.77
CA ALA A 12 -18.66 -34.88 -2.14
C ALA A 12 -17.85 -34.47 -0.89
N PRO A 13 -16.51 -34.64 -0.88
CA PRO A 13 -15.70 -34.21 0.24
C PRO A 13 -15.76 -32.69 0.42
N VAL A 14 -15.99 -32.25 1.65
CA VAL A 14 -15.92 -30.86 2.03
C VAL A 14 -14.48 -30.56 2.45
N GLU A 15 -13.78 -29.77 1.66
CA GLU A 15 -12.45 -29.29 2.02
C GLU A 15 -12.57 -28.19 3.07
N TYR A 16 -11.81 -28.34 4.16
CA TYR A 16 -11.65 -27.29 5.16
C TYR A 16 -10.36 -26.53 4.91
N VAL A 17 -10.50 -25.30 4.44
CA VAL A 17 -9.37 -24.38 4.28
C VAL A 17 -9.17 -23.63 5.58
N GLU A 18 -8.02 -23.80 6.22
CA GLU A 18 -7.68 -23.11 7.48
C GLU A 18 -7.19 -21.69 7.25
N LEU A 19 -6.27 -21.53 6.30
CA LEU A 19 -5.66 -20.27 5.93
C LEU A 19 -5.81 -20.02 4.44
N GLU A 20 -6.14 -18.80 4.07
CA GLU A 20 -6.20 -18.34 2.69
C GLU A 20 -5.28 -17.14 2.48
N TYR A 21 -4.69 -17.06 1.29
CA TYR A 21 -3.77 -16.01 0.91
C TYR A 21 -4.09 -15.55 -0.51
N TYR A 22 -4.33 -14.26 -0.66
CA TYR A 22 -4.59 -13.62 -1.94
C TYR A 22 -3.64 -12.45 -2.14
N LEU A 23 -3.02 -12.40 -3.32
CA LEU A 23 -2.27 -11.23 -3.77
C LEU A 23 -3.18 -10.43 -4.70
N LEU A 24 -3.60 -9.27 -4.23
CA LEU A 24 -4.45 -8.36 -4.99
C LEU A 24 -3.59 -7.26 -5.61
N ASN A 25 -3.78 -6.99 -6.90
CA ASN A 25 -3.44 -5.70 -7.47
C ASN A 25 -4.62 -4.76 -7.19
N LYS A 26 -4.55 -4.04 -6.06
CA LYS A 26 -5.64 -3.19 -5.61
C LYS A 26 -5.91 -2.09 -6.65
N PRO A 27 -7.15 -1.94 -7.13
CA PRO A 27 -7.51 -0.81 -7.99
C PRO A 27 -7.75 0.46 -7.19
N GLN A 28 -7.79 1.61 -7.86
CA GLN A 28 -8.28 2.85 -7.29
C GLN A 28 -9.78 2.76 -6.96
N GLY A 29 -10.23 3.60 -6.05
CA GLY A 29 -11.64 3.70 -5.67
C GLY A 29 -12.09 2.69 -4.60
N VAL A 30 -11.29 1.66 -4.32
CA VAL A 30 -11.58 0.61 -3.33
C VAL A 30 -10.78 0.84 -2.04
N ILE A 31 -11.40 0.65 -0.90
CA ILE A 31 -10.75 0.87 0.40
C ILE A 31 -10.09 -0.40 0.94
N SER A 32 -8.95 -0.23 1.61
CA SER A 32 -8.25 -1.30 2.34
C SER A 32 -8.91 -1.55 3.70
N ALA A 33 -10.06 -2.20 3.67
CA ALA A 33 -10.84 -2.58 4.85
C ALA A 33 -11.38 -4.01 4.69
N THR A 34 -11.76 -4.62 5.81
CA THR A 34 -12.42 -5.93 5.84
C THR A 34 -13.88 -5.82 5.42
N GLU A 35 -14.55 -4.77 5.89
CA GLU A 35 -15.95 -4.47 5.59
C GLU A 35 -16.21 -2.95 5.65
N ASP A 36 -17.13 -2.45 4.87
CA ASP A 36 -17.66 -1.08 4.95
C ASP A 36 -19.11 -1.07 4.47
N ARG A 37 -19.95 -0.21 5.05
CA ARG A 37 -21.39 -0.14 4.73
C ARG A 37 -21.69 0.68 3.47
N ARG A 38 -20.77 1.46 2.98
CA ARG A 38 -20.98 2.47 1.92
C ARG A 38 -20.03 2.34 0.75
N ARG A 39 -18.89 1.72 0.96
CA ARG A 39 -17.81 1.64 -0.04
C ARG A 39 -17.36 0.20 -0.22
N GLU A 40 -17.02 -0.13 -1.45
CA GLU A 40 -16.42 -1.42 -1.79
C GLU A 40 -15.06 -1.57 -1.12
N THR A 41 -14.83 -2.74 -0.57
CA THR A 41 -13.59 -3.09 0.12
C THR A 41 -12.74 -4.04 -0.70
N VAL A 42 -11.44 -4.11 -0.38
CA VAL A 42 -10.54 -5.06 -1.02
C VAL A 42 -10.94 -6.53 -0.82
N VAL A 43 -11.64 -6.83 0.26
CA VAL A 43 -12.16 -8.19 0.53
C VAL A 43 -13.38 -8.51 -0.34
N ASP A 44 -14.16 -7.51 -0.71
CA ASP A 44 -15.33 -7.68 -1.60
C ASP A 44 -14.92 -8.10 -3.02
N LEU A 45 -13.71 -7.73 -3.45
CA LEU A 45 -13.16 -8.08 -4.78
C LEU A 45 -12.79 -9.57 -4.93
N ILE A 46 -12.85 -10.36 -3.84
CA ILE A 46 -12.49 -11.77 -3.88
C ILE A 46 -13.77 -12.61 -3.95
N ASP A 47 -14.12 -13.07 -5.13
CA ASP A 47 -15.36 -13.84 -5.38
C ASP A 47 -15.30 -15.26 -4.81
N GLU A 48 -14.17 -15.93 -4.90
CA GLU A 48 -14.01 -17.35 -4.58
C GLU A 48 -13.50 -17.62 -3.15
N LYS A 49 -13.61 -16.63 -2.25
CA LYS A 49 -13.18 -16.78 -0.85
C LYS A 49 -14.00 -17.84 -0.11
N GLN A 50 -13.34 -18.75 0.55
CA GLN A 50 -13.95 -19.74 1.43
C GLN A 50 -14.06 -19.26 2.88
N ARG A 51 -13.13 -18.38 3.27
CA ARG A 51 -13.08 -17.80 4.64
C ARG A 51 -13.79 -16.46 4.68
N LYS A 52 -14.45 -16.22 5.82
CA LYS A 52 -15.12 -14.93 6.10
C LYS A 52 -14.28 -13.99 6.96
N ASP A 53 -13.17 -14.48 7.51
CA ASP A 53 -12.29 -13.77 8.43
C ASP A 53 -11.02 -13.22 7.73
N LEU A 54 -11.12 -13.00 6.41
CA LEU A 54 -10.06 -12.38 5.62
C LEU A 54 -9.90 -10.89 5.95
N PHE A 55 -8.67 -10.41 5.95
CA PHE A 55 -8.35 -8.99 6.13
C PHE A 55 -7.11 -8.59 5.31
N PRO A 56 -6.99 -7.31 4.93
CA PRO A 56 -5.81 -6.81 4.22
C PRO A 56 -4.61 -6.68 5.17
N VAL A 57 -3.44 -7.11 4.71
CA VAL A 57 -2.16 -6.95 5.40
C VAL A 57 -1.56 -5.61 5.05
N GLY A 58 -1.89 -4.61 5.83
CA GLY A 58 -1.57 -3.22 5.57
C GLY A 58 -2.73 -2.48 4.88
N ARG A 59 -2.48 -1.20 4.59
CA ARG A 59 -3.49 -0.32 4.02
C ARG A 59 -2.88 0.56 2.95
N LEU A 60 -3.37 0.43 1.73
CA LEU A 60 -3.18 1.39 0.67
C LEU A 60 -4.34 2.39 0.68
N ASP A 61 -4.07 3.63 0.36
CA ASP A 61 -5.09 4.67 0.26
C ASP A 61 -6.12 4.34 -0.83
N ILE A 62 -7.27 4.98 -0.82
CA ILE A 62 -8.36 4.72 -1.78
C ILE A 62 -7.91 4.97 -3.22
N ASP A 63 -7.05 5.93 -3.43
CA ASP A 63 -6.49 6.35 -4.73
C ASP A 63 -5.11 5.74 -5.03
N THR A 64 -4.61 4.85 -4.18
CA THR A 64 -3.37 4.10 -4.40
C THR A 64 -3.69 2.75 -5.03
N GLU A 65 -2.92 2.36 -6.02
CA GLU A 65 -2.98 1.05 -6.68
C GLU A 65 -1.82 0.16 -6.23
N GLY A 66 -1.92 -1.13 -6.52
CA GLY A 66 -0.80 -2.05 -6.42
C GLY A 66 -0.95 -3.19 -5.43
N LEU A 67 0.18 -3.78 -5.07
CA LEU A 67 0.23 -5.05 -4.34
C LEU A 67 -0.32 -4.92 -2.92
N LEU A 68 -1.35 -5.73 -2.63
CA LEU A 68 -1.92 -5.88 -1.30
C LEU A 68 -2.14 -7.37 -1.00
N LEU A 69 -1.58 -7.84 0.10
CA LEU A 69 -1.84 -9.19 0.59
C LEU A 69 -3.14 -9.19 1.42
N ILE A 70 -4.01 -10.16 1.14
CA ILE A 70 -5.23 -10.41 1.92
C ILE A 70 -5.17 -11.84 2.44
N THR A 71 -5.41 -12.02 3.73
CA THR A 71 -5.32 -13.32 4.39
C THR A 71 -6.09 -13.33 5.70
N ASN A 72 -6.30 -14.50 6.28
CA ASN A 72 -6.71 -14.68 7.68
C ASN A 72 -5.56 -15.17 8.59
N ASP A 73 -4.30 -15.18 8.08
CA ASP A 73 -3.11 -15.49 8.86
C ASP A 73 -2.61 -14.27 9.65
N GLY A 74 -3.13 -14.12 10.86
CA GLY A 74 -2.72 -13.02 11.74
C GLY A 74 -1.24 -13.07 12.15
N ALA A 75 -0.63 -14.25 12.22
CA ALA A 75 0.78 -14.38 12.56
C ALA A 75 1.68 -13.88 11.44
N LEU A 76 1.36 -14.20 10.19
CA LEU A 76 2.06 -13.67 9.02
C LEU A 76 1.88 -12.16 8.92
N ALA A 77 0.64 -11.67 9.04
CA ALA A 77 0.33 -10.24 8.99
C ALA A 77 1.13 -9.45 10.04
N HIS A 78 1.18 -9.95 11.28
CA HIS A 78 1.97 -9.33 12.33
C HIS A 78 3.47 -9.27 11.98
N ARG A 79 4.04 -10.35 11.43
CA ARG A 79 5.45 -10.37 11.00
C ARG A 79 5.74 -9.35 9.89
N LEU A 80 4.81 -9.17 8.96
CA LEU A 80 4.98 -8.24 7.84
C LEU A 80 4.79 -6.77 8.23
N LEU A 81 3.92 -6.51 9.23
CA LEU A 81 3.54 -5.13 9.60
C LEU A 81 4.27 -4.60 10.83
N ALA A 82 4.83 -5.47 11.67
CA ALA A 82 5.50 -5.03 12.89
C ALA A 82 6.72 -4.16 12.58
N PRO A 83 6.84 -2.97 13.20
CA PRO A 83 7.93 -2.03 12.92
C PRO A 83 9.33 -2.62 13.10
N GLY A 84 9.48 -3.62 13.97
CA GLY A 84 10.76 -4.29 14.23
C GLY A 84 11.23 -5.25 13.13
N HIS A 85 10.39 -5.58 12.16
CA HIS A 85 10.74 -6.49 11.07
C HIS A 85 11.18 -5.79 9.79
N HIS A 86 10.97 -4.46 9.70
CA HIS A 86 11.45 -3.58 8.61
C HIS A 86 11.24 -4.17 7.21
N VAL A 87 10.05 -4.72 6.95
CA VAL A 87 9.71 -5.18 5.60
C VAL A 87 9.53 -3.97 4.69
N ASP A 88 10.35 -3.88 3.67
CA ASP A 88 10.39 -2.78 2.74
C ASP A 88 9.09 -2.70 1.94
N LYS A 89 8.62 -1.48 1.75
CA LYS A 89 7.49 -1.14 0.90
C LYS A 89 7.97 -0.17 -0.15
N VAL A 90 8.01 -0.62 -1.39
CA VAL A 90 8.44 0.20 -2.53
C VAL A 90 7.21 0.77 -3.21
N TYR A 91 7.20 2.08 -3.36
CA TYR A 91 6.17 2.82 -4.07
C TYR A 91 6.78 3.49 -5.29
N GLU A 92 6.09 3.44 -6.42
CA GLU A 92 6.31 4.35 -7.52
C GLU A 92 5.31 5.50 -7.37
N ALA A 93 5.78 6.72 -7.55
CA ALA A 93 4.93 7.90 -7.46
C ALA A 93 5.22 8.86 -8.60
N ARG A 94 4.14 9.39 -9.18
CA ARG A 94 4.16 10.51 -10.10
C ARG A 94 3.75 11.75 -9.34
N CYS A 95 4.59 12.78 -9.41
CA CYS A 95 4.39 14.03 -8.70
C CYS A 95 4.30 15.19 -9.68
N GLU A 96 3.30 16.05 -9.51
CA GLU A 96 3.34 17.39 -10.09
C GLU A 96 4.42 18.20 -9.38
N GLY A 97 5.26 18.89 -10.17
CA GLY A 97 6.43 19.61 -9.72
C GLY A 97 7.74 18.83 -9.94
N LEU A 98 8.84 19.56 -9.88
CA LEU A 98 10.18 18.99 -9.97
C LEU A 98 10.70 18.63 -8.59
N VAL A 99 10.80 17.34 -8.29
CA VAL A 99 11.42 16.86 -7.05
C VAL A 99 12.90 17.25 -7.06
N PRO A 100 13.39 18.04 -6.11
CA PRO A 100 14.75 18.53 -6.10
C PRO A 100 15.76 17.44 -5.70
N ASP A 101 17.03 17.54 -6.13
CA ASP A 101 18.06 16.54 -5.83
C ASP A 101 18.32 16.41 -4.32
N GLU A 102 18.24 17.49 -3.56
CA GLU A 102 18.38 17.48 -2.11
C GLU A 102 17.28 16.69 -1.38
N ALA A 103 16.18 16.37 -2.07
CA ALA A 103 15.13 15.53 -1.51
C ALA A 103 15.66 14.13 -1.15
N VAL A 104 16.57 13.58 -1.98
CA VAL A 104 17.16 12.25 -1.73
C VAL A 104 17.83 12.20 -0.36
N GLN A 105 18.60 13.24 -0.01
CA GLN A 105 19.26 13.30 1.29
C GLN A 105 18.28 13.55 2.41
N LYS A 106 17.30 14.45 2.22
CA LYS A 106 16.26 14.71 3.23
C LYS A 106 15.47 13.45 3.59
N PHE A 107 15.11 12.64 2.61
CA PHE A 107 14.40 11.37 2.85
C PHE A 107 15.29 10.38 3.59
N ARG A 108 16.57 10.29 3.22
CA ARG A 108 17.54 9.40 3.87
C ARG A 108 17.81 9.77 5.32
N ASP A 109 17.78 11.05 5.66
CA ASP A 109 17.98 11.54 7.04
C ASP A 109 16.72 11.39 7.89
N GLY A 110 15.58 11.14 7.27
CA GLY A 110 14.26 11.22 7.87
C GLY A 110 13.71 12.64 7.83
N MET A 111 12.39 12.76 7.90
CA MET A 111 11.70 14.05 7.78
C MET A 111 10.82 14.31 8.98
N GLU A 112 10.83 15.55 9.48
CA GLU A 112 9.79 16.04 10.37
C GLU A 112 8.81 16.90 9.55
N LEU A 113 7.54 16.51 9.53
CA LEU A 113 6.51 17.19 8.78
C LEU A 113 5.93 18.34 9.59
N SER A 114 5.30 19.31 8.93
CA SER A 114 4.78 20.55 9.53
C SER A 114 3.77 20.33 10.66
N ASP A 115 3.12 19.16 10.71
CA ASP A 115 2.18 18.77 11.76
C ASP A 115 2.84 17.99 12.92
N GLY A 116 4.18 17.94 12.95
CA GLY A 116 4.98 17.26 13.97
C GLY A 116 5.12 15.76 13.75
N LEU A 117 4.70 15.21 12.60
CA LEU A 117 4.94 13.80 12.28
C LEU A 117 6.41 13.62 11.89
N SER A 118 7.12 12.82 12.67
CA SER A 118 8.49 12.41 12.35
C SER A 118 8.46 11.15 11.47
N CYS A 119 9.01 11.22 10.26
CA CYS A 119 9.15 10.10 9.33
C CYS A 119 10.53 9.46 9.48
N MET A 120 10.55 8.12 9.49
CA MET A 120 11.81 7.36 9.50
C MET A 120 12.59 7.62 8.20
N PRO A 121 13.91 7.37 8.21
CA PRO A 121 14.72 7.31 7.00
C PRO A 121 14.05 6.49 5.90
N ALA A 122 14.10 7.00 4.68
CA ALA A 122 13.52 6.38 3.50
C ALA A 122 14.48 6.54 2.32
N GLU A 123 14.41 5.64 1.34
CA GLU A 123 15.21 5.70 0.14
C GLU A 123 14.38 6.26 -1.01
N LEU A 124 14.82 7.39 -1.56
CA LEU A 124 14.21 8.06 -2.71
C LEU A 124 15.12 7.94 -3.91
N GLU A 125 14.58 7.47 -5.03
CA GLU A 125 15.22 7.50 -6.33
C GLU A 125 14.37 8.32 -7.31
N ILE A 126 14.99 9.26 -8.00
CA ILE A 126 14.33 10.10 -8.99
C ILE A 126 14.60 9.47 -10.37
N LEU A 127 13.56 8.90 -10.96
CA LEU A 127 13.67 8.15 -12.21
C LEU A 127 13.63 9.10 -13.42
N GLU A 128 12.71 10.08 -13.38
CA GLU A 128 12.52 11.01 -14.50
C GLU A 128 12.03 12.37 -13.97
N ARG A 129 12.42 13.42 -14.67
CA ARG A 129 11.86 14.78 -14.51
C ARG A 129 11.51 15.35 -15.87
N LYS A 130 10.30 15.89 -15.98
CA LYS A 130 9.83 16.62 -17.15
C LYS A 130 9.55 18.06 -16.76
N ALA A 131 10.19 19.00 -17.41
CA ALA A 131 9.88 20.41 -17.22
C ALA A 131 8.49 20.71 -17.77
N GLY A 132 7.78 21.58 -17.10
CA GLY A 132 6.52 22.13 -17.62
C GLY A 132 6.74 22.97 -18.86
N ASP A 133 5.72 23.12 -19.66
CA ASP A 133 5.73 23.96 -20.86
C ASP A 133 4.59 24.99 -20.76
N PRO A 134 4.93 26.27 -20.55
CA PRO A 134 3.94 27.35 -20.45
C PRO A 134 3.13 27.57 -21.72
N GLU A 135 3.66 27.19 -22.89
CA GLU A 135 2.98 27.38 -24.18
C GLU A 135 1.86 26.34 -24.36
N THR A 136 2.06 25.13 -23.87
CA THR A 136 1.06 24.04 -23.93
C THR A 136 0.22 23.94 -22.66
N GLY A 137 0.61 24.64 -21.59
CA GLY A 137 0.01 24.53 -20.26
C GLY A 137 0.33 23.21 -19.54
N THR A 138 1.38 22.52 -19.98
CA THR A 138 1.80 21.26 -19.33
C THR A 138 2.53 21.57 -18.02
N GLU A 139 2.10 20.96 -16.94
CA GLU A 139 2.76 21.08 -15.63
C GLU A 139 4.09 20.29 -15.61
N ALA A 140 5.02 20.75 -14.76
CA ALA A 140 6.24 20.01 -14.50
C ALA A 140 5.90 18.71 -13.75
N GLU A 141 6.60 17.62 -14.07
CA GLU A 141 6.34 16.30 -13.51
C GLU A 141 7.62 15.58 -13.11
N SER A 142 7.57 14.82 -12.05
CA SER A 142 8.63 13.90 -11.63
C SER A 142 8.08 12.49 -11.43
N LEU A 143 8.81 11.48 -11.91
CA LEU A 143 8.58 10.08 -11.61
C LEU A 143 9.66 9.62 -10.63
N VAL A 144 9.24 9.01 -9.54
CA VAL A 144 10.13 8.60 -8.45
C VAL A 144 9.80 7.22 -7.93
N THR A 145 10.76 6.54 -7.31
CA THR A 145 10.50 5.41 -6.42
C THR A 145 10.87 5.78 -4.99
N LEU A 146 10.10 5.28 -4.05
CA LEU A 146 10.28 5.52 -2.63
C LEU A 146 10.17 4.19 -1.85
N THR A 147 11.26 3.84 -1.13
CA THR A 147 11.27 2.69 -0.24
C THR A 147 11.05 3.13 1.20
N LEU A 148 9.98 2.65 1.82
CA LEU A 148 9.60 2.92 3.19
C LEU A 148 9.72 1.68 4.06
N HIS A 149 10.16 1.86 5.31
CA HIS A 149 10.24 0.83 6.35
C HIS A 149 9.09 0.91 7.37
N GLU A 150 8.23 1.88 7.22
CA GLU A 150 7.04 2.13 8.05
C GLU A 150 5.81 2.40 7.18
N GLY A 151 4.66 2.68 7.80
CA GLY A 151 3.44 3.01 7.07
C GLY A 151 2.55 3.92 7.91
N LYS A 152 2.79 5.22 7.86
CA LYS A 152 1.97 6.23 8.52
C LYS A 152 0.87 6.73 7.58
N PHE A 153 -0.16 7.31 8.17
CA PHE A 153 -1.30 7.83 7.42
C PHE A 153 -0.89 8.83 6.34
N HIS A 154 -1.20 8.51 5.08
CA HIS A 154 -0.88 9.29 3.88
C HIS A 154 0.60 9.71 3.79
N GLN A 155 1.51 8.87 4.28
CA GLN A 155 2.91 9.24 4.49
C GLN A 155 3.60 9.72 3.21
N VAL A 156 3.47 8.97 2.11
CA VAL A 156 4.10 9.32 0.83
C VAL A 156 3.64 10.71 0.36
N LYS A 157 2.34 10.95 0.31
CA LYS A 157 1.76 12.22 -0.11
C LYS A 157 2.27 13.40 0.72
N ARG A 158 2.26 13.24 2.04
CA ARG A 158 2.68 14.27 2.98
C ARG A 158 4.19 14.58 2.90
N MET A 159 5.02 13.57 2.64
CA MET A 159 6.46 13.77 2.46
C MET A 159 6.73 14.59 1.19
N PHE A 160 6.03 14.32 0.08
CA PHE A 160 6.19 15.10 -1.15
C PHE A 160 5.56 16.49 -1.07
N GLU A 161 4.42 16.65 -0.39
CA GLU A 161 3.84 17.96 -0.08
C GLU A 161 4.83 18.86 0.67
N ALA A 162 5.60 18.32 1.62
CA ALA A 162 6.63 19.06 2.34
C ALA A 162 7.79 19.54 1.44
N LEU A 163 7.92 19.00 0.24
CA LEU A 163 8.86 19.45 -0.81
C LEU A 163 8.21 20.40 -1.82
N GLY A 164 6.92 20.72 -1.65
CA GLY A 164 6.15 21.50 -2.62
C GLY A 164 5.73 20.74 -3.88
N CYS A 165 5.74 19.40 -3.83
CA CYS A 165 5.31 18.51 -4.91
C CYS A 165 4.02 17.80 -4.51
N GLN A 166 3.09 17.61 -5.46
CA GLN A 166 1.84 16.90 -5.24
C GLN A 166 1.88 15.52 -5.88
N VAL A 167 1.65 14.47 -5.10
CA VAL A 167 1.52 13.11 -5.66
C VAL A 167 0.18 12.98 -6.37
N VAL A 168 0.22 12.59 -7.66
CA VAL A 168 -0.96 12.41 -8.52
C VAL A 168 -1.20 10.97 -8.94
N TYR A 169 -0.17 10.10 -8.79
CA TYR A 169 -0.25 8.66 -8.99
C TYR A 169 0.75 7.94 -8.11
#